data_0fb0fbfb0c4d538fe58dbb7b468cd2dd
#
_entry.id   0fb0fbfb0c4d538fe58dbb7b468cd2dd
#
_cell.length_a   1.000
_cell.length_b   1.000
_cell.length_c   1.000
_cell.angle_alpha   90.00
_cell.angle_beta   90.00
_cell.angle_gamma   90.00
#
_symmetry.space_group_name_H-M   'P 1'
#
loop_
_entity.id
_entity.type
_entity.pdbx_description
1 polymer ?
#
loop_
_entity_poly.entity_id
_entity_poly.type
_entity_poly.pdbx_seq_one_letter_code
_entity_poly.pdbx_strand_id
1 'polypeptide(L)'
;QFELAASYEFAEMFPNTSKPIVAWSYGWDDSEDIHKIAVAEAGGQEAFEKRPNYIHYCEPLSPLVSTFEAVDKLIFAVRHRVPLIFTPCPLAGGTAPVTAAGIIIQSTAESWMGLVLSQTIQPGIPFFMGGVLSVMDMSDMILSYGAPELSLMMAGSTELAHYAGIPLWQTGGCTDSKVLDEQAALEGSLSCFFSALTGGDLCHDVGYTESGMTGSILQTAMMD
;
A
#
# COMPACT_ATOMS: atom_id res chain seq x y z
N GLN A 1 -19.98 11.96 -11.87
CA GLN A 1 -19.05 12.66 -10.98
C GLN A 1 -18.10 11.69 -10.26
N PHE A 2 -18.50 10.44 -9.98
CA PHE A 2 -17.63 9.44 -9.34
C PHE A 2 -16.62 8.83 -10.31
N GLU A 3 -16.92 8.76 -11.60
CA GLU A 3 -16.06 8.16 -12.63
C GLU A 3 -14.72 8.89 -12.84
N LEU A 4 -14.59 10.13 -12.40
CA LEU A 4 -13.35 10.93 -12.52
C LEU A 4 -12.73 11.28 -11.16
N ALA A 5 -13.23 10.72 -10.05
CA ALA A 5 -12.78 11.09 -8.71
C ALA A 5 -11.28 10.86 -8.52
N ALA A 6 -10.78 9.68 -8.89
CA ALA A 6 -9.37 9.33 -8.75
C ALA A 6 -8.45 10.24 -9.58
N SER A 7 -8.86 10.61 -10.80
CA SER A 7 -8.10 11.50 -11.67
C SER A 7 -8.03 12.94 -11.13
N TYR A 8 -9.14 13.45 -10.59
CA TYR A 8 -9.15 14.78 -9.97
C TYR A 8 -8.32 14.81 -8.69
N GLU A 9 -8.48 13.82 -7.82
CA GLU A 9 -7.69 13.70 -6.61
C GLU A 9 -6.19 13.67 -6.93
N PHE A 10 -5.79 12.85 -7.88
CA PHE A 10 -4.41 12.74 -8.32
C PHE A 10 -3.87 14.05 -8.92
N ALA A 11 -4.66 14.75 -9.73
CA ALA A 11 -4.28 16.04 -10.30
C ALA A 11 -4.06 17.12 -9.22
N GLU A 12 -4.87 17.12 -8.17
CA GLU A 12 -4.73 18.05 -7.05
C GLU A 12 -3.53 17.76 -6.14
N MET A 13 -3.02 16.53 -6.14
CA MET A 13 -1.85 16.17 -5.34
C MET A 13 -0.56 16.81 -5.88
N PHE A 14 -0.36 16.87 -7.18
CA PHE A 14 0.89 17.35 -7.78
C PHE A 14 1.30 18.77 -7.37
N PRO A 15 0.41 19.78 -7.35
CA PRO A 15 0.80 21.12 -6.93
C PRO A 15 1.20 21.20 -5.45
N ASN A 16 0.82 20.20 -4.65
CA ASN A 16 0.97 20.22 -3.21
C ASN A 16 2.07 19.31 -2.68
N THR A 17 2.80 18.60 -3.55
CA THR A 17 3.92 17.76 -3.14
C THR A 17 5.07 17.75 -4.15
N SER A 18 6.29 17.62 -3.66
CA SER A 18 7.48 17.36 -4.48
C SER A 18 7.92 15.89 -4.45
N LYS A 19 7.19 15.05 -3.69
CA LYS A 19 7.48 13.62 -3.55
C LYS A 19 6.70 12.81 -4.60
N PRO A 20 7.17 11.62 -5.00
CA PRO A 20 6.37 10.71 -5.80
C PRO A 20 5.06 10.36 -5.11
N ILE A 21 3.98 10.29 -5.88
CA ILE A 21 2.64 9.99 -5.38
C ILE A 21 2.37 8.49 -5.52
N VAL A 22 1.73 7.87 -4.54
CA VAL A 22 1.15 6.54 -4.72
C VAL A 22 -0.27 6.71 -5.22
N ALA A 23 -0.54 6.23 -6.43
CA ALA A 23 -1.82 6.39 -7.09
C ALA A 23 -2.66 5.13 -6.99
N TRP A 24 -3.89 5.29 -6.55
CA TRP A 24 -4.91 4.26 -6.54
C TRP A 24 -5.94 4.52 -7.66
N SER A 25 -6.40 3.47 -8.31
CA SER A 25 -7.37 3.54 -9.41
C SER A 25 -8.40 2.42 -9.29
N TYR A 26 -9.55 2.61 -9.90
CA TYR A 26 -10.61 1.58 -9.94
C TYR A 26 -10.40 0.56 -11.07
N GLY A 27 -9.68 0.93 -12.13
CA GLY A 27 -9.45 0.06 -13.26
C GLY A 27 -8.56 0.70 -14.33
N TRP A 28 -8.63 0.17 -15.56
CA TRP A 28 -7.78 0.58 -16.66
C TRP A 28 -7.97 2.04 -17.07
N ASP A 29 -9.21 2.49 -17.22
CA ASP A 29 -9.51 3.84 -17.71
C ASP A 29 -9.01 4.92 -16.75
N ASP A 30 -9.24 4.76 -15.45
CA ASP A 30 -8.70 5.65 -14.42
C ASP A 30 -7.17 5.64 -14.42
N SER A 31 -6.58 4.46 -14.56
CA SER A 31 -5.12 4.31 -14.62
C SER A 31 -4.54 5.06 -15.82
N GLU A 32 -5.23 5.04 -16.96
CA GLU A 32 -4.81 5.74 -18.17
C GLU A 32 -4.87 7.26 -17.98
N ASP A 33 -5.89 7.78 -17.33
CA ASP A 33 -6.03 9.21 -17.07
C ASP A 33 -4.99 9.69 -16.04
N ILE A 34 -4.80 8.95 -14.95
CA ILE A 34 -3.73 9.20 -13.98
C ILE A 34 -2.36 9.23 -14.68
N HIS A 35 -2.10 8.25 -15.54
CA HIS A 35 -0.83 8.19 -16.26
C HIS A 35 -0.62 9.40 -17.22
N LYS A 36 -1.66 9.81 -17.95
CA LYS A 36 -1.60 11.01 -18.81
C LYS A 36 -1.27 12.27 -18.01
N ILE A 37 -1.89 12.43 -16.83
CA ILE A 37 -1.61 13.55 -15.91
C ILE A 37 -0.15 13.49 -15.46
N ALA A 38 0.31 12.33 -14.99
CA ALA A 38 1.68 12.12 -14.49
C ALA A 38 2.74 12.40 -15.57
N VAL A 39 2.51 11.95 -16.79
CA VAL A 39 3.40 12.21 -17.95
C VAL A 39 3.43 13.69 -18.30
N ALA A 40 2.28 14.37 -18.27
CA ALA A 40 2.21 15.81 -18.53
C ALA A 40 2.99 16.60 -17.47
N GLU A 41 2.82 16.28 -16.19
CA GLU A 41 3.55 16.90 -15.08
C GLU A 41 5.05 16.60 -15.10
N ALA A 42 5.47 15.43 -15.56
CA ALA A 42 6.88 15.10 -15.73
C ALA A 42 7.55 15.86 -16.89
N GLY A 43 6.79 16.48 -17.76
CA GLY A 43 7.28 17.16 -18.96
C GLY A 43 7.39 16.25 -20.18
N GLY A 44 6.66 15.13 -20.20
CA GLY A 44 6.55 14.18 -21.30
C GLY A 44 7.03 12.77 -20.97
N GLN A 45 6.77 11.85 -21.88
CA GLN A 45 7.01 10.41 -21.68
C GLN A 45 8.48 10.08 -21.36
N GLU A 46 9.42 10.69 -22.09
CA GLU A 46 10.86 10.44 -21.87
C GLU A 46 11.34 10.90 -20.49
N ALA A 47 10.81 12.03 -20.00
CA ALA A 47 11.12 12.55 -18.68
C ALA A 47 10.51 11.65 -17.59
N PHE A 48 9.27 11.20 -17.78
CA PHE A 48 8.60 10.27 -16.90
C PHE A 48 9.37 8.95 -16.78
N GLU A 49 9.78 8.32 -17.88
CA GLU A 49 10.51 7.06 -17.86
C GLU A 49 11.88 7.16 -17.15
N LYS A 50 12.53 8.32 -17.24
CA LYS A 50 13.79 8.58 -16.51
C LYS A 50 13.59 8.76 -15.01
N ARG A 51 12.47 9.38 -14.63
CA ARG A 51 12.15 9.69 -13.23
C ARG A 51 10.63 9.63 -13.03
N PRO A 52 10.07 8.44 -12.81
CA PRO A 52 8.65 8.32 -12.51
C PRO A 52 8.27 9.15 -11.30
N ASN A 53 7.19 9.91 -11.42
CA ASN A 53 6.67 10.80 -10.37
C ASN A 53 5.49 10.17 -9.62
N TYR A 54 5.11 8.93 -9.96
CA TYR A 54 4.14 8.16 -9.21
C TYR A 54 4.44 6.66 -9.23
N ILE A 55 3.86 5.95 -8.27
CA ILE A 55 3.88 4.51 -8.10
C ILE A 55 2.44 4.02 -8.18
N HIS A 56 2.18 2.96 -8.93
CA HIS A 56 0.83 2.42 -9.09
C HIS A 56 0.50 1.40 -8.00
N TYR A 57 -0.64 1.61 -7.34
CA TYR A 57 -1.11 0.73 -6.27
C TYR A 57 -2.01 -0.38 -6.80
N CYS A 58 -1.63 -1.63 -6.53
CA CYS A 58 -2.40 -2.82 -6.88
C CYS A 58 -2.63 -3.68 -5.65
N GLU A 59 -3.86 -4.10 -5.44
CA GLU A 59 -4.27 -4.86 -4.26
C GLU A 59 -5.01 -6.14 -4.66
N PRO A 60 -4.44 -7.33 -4.38
CA PRO A 60 -5.14 -8.59 -4.54
C PRO A 60 -6.08 -8.83 -3.35
N LEU A 61 -7.00 -9.76 -3.50
CA LEU A 61 -7.93 -10.15 -2.45
C LEU A 61 -7.41 -11.40 -1.71
N SER A 62 -7.19 -11.28 -0.41
CA SER A 62 -6.85 -12.43 0.43
C SER A 62 -8.11 -13.30 0.75
N PRO A 63 -8.02 -14.63 0.77
CA PRO A 63 -6.81 -15.44 0.60
C PRO A 63 -6.54 -15.85 -0.85
N LEU A 64 -5.35 -15.57 -1.34
CA LEU A 64 -4.78 -16.11 -2.59
C LEU A 64 -5.63 -15.86 -3.86
N VAL A 65 -6.39 -14.77 -3.89
CA VAL A 65 -7.21 -14.38 -5.03
C VAL A 65 -6.69 -13.11 -5.67
N SER A 66 -6.29 -13.21 -6.93
CA SER A 66 -5.98 -12.03 -7.73
C SER A 66 -7.20 -11.70 -8.58
N THR A 67 -7.90 -10.64 -8.20
CA THR A 67 -9.07 -10.18 -8.93
C THR A 67 -8.69 -9.68 -10.33
N PHE A 68 -9.68 -9.62 -11.21
CA PHE A 68 -9.46 -9.06 -12.55
C PHE A 68 -8.90 -7.62 -12.45
N GLU A 69 -9.45 -6.80 -11.57
CA GLU A 69 -9.05 -5.41 -11.38
C GLU A 69 -7.61 -5.29 -10.88
N ALA A 70 -7.19 -6.13 -9.93
CA ALA A 70 -5.83 -6.12 -9.42
C ALA A 70 -4.81 -6.48 -10.50
N VAL A 71 -5.12 -7.50 -11.30
CA VAL A 71 -4.25 -7.95 -12.41
C VAL A 71 -4.27 -6.95 -13.56
N ASP A 72 -5.41 -6.36 -13.89
CA ASP A 72 -5.55 -5.36 -14.93
C ASP A 72 -4.72 -4.11 -14.63
N LYS A 73 -4.80 -3.60 -13.41
CA LYS A 73 -3.95 -2.49 -12.91
C LYS A 73 -2.47 -2.84 -12.95
N LEU A 74 -2.09 -4.05 -12.55
CA LEU A 74 -0.70 -4.50 -12.64
C LEU A 74 -0.22 -4.54 -14.09
N ILE A 75 -1.00 -5.11 -15.00
CA ILE A 75 -0.65 -5.17 -16.44
C ILE A 75 -0.53 -3.77 -17.02
N PHE A 76 -1.43 -2.86 -16.64
CA PHE A 76 -1.35 -1.46 -17.04
C PHE A 76 -0.02 -0.85 -16.61
N ALA A 77 0.32 -0.92 -15.31
CA ALA A 77 1.55 -0.35 -14.76
C ALA A 77 2.79 -0.89 -15.48
N VAL A 78 2.85 -2.20 -15.68
CA VAL A 78 3.97 -2.86 -16.35
C VAL A 78 4.13 -2.41 -17.81
N ARG A 79 3.03 -2.30 -18.57
CA ARG A 79 3.06 -1.87 -19.97
C ARG A 79 3.48 -0.42 -20.14
N HIS A 80 3.18 0.42 -19.18
CA HIS A 80 3.52 1.85 -19.18
C HIS A 80 4.81 2.16 -18.41
N ARG A 81 5.55 1.12 -17.97
CA ARG A 81 6.79 1.24 -17.19
C ARG A 81 6.65 2.06 -15.91
N VAL A 82 5.49 1.96 -15.27
CA VAL A 82 5.21 2.59 -13.99
C VAL A 82 5.67 1.67 -12.88
N PRO A 83 6.45 2.16 -11.90
CA PRO A 83 6.72 1.41 -10.67
C PRO A 83 5.42 0.98 -10.00
N LEU A 84 5.39 -0.23 -9.44
CA LEU A 84 4.15 -0.73 -8.84
C LEU A 84 4.36 -1.33 -7.44
N ILE A 85 3.31 -1.23 -6.65
CA ILE A 85 3.16 -1.91 -5.38
C ILE A 85 2.13 -3.02 -5.57
N PHE A 86 2.39 -4.21 -5.03
CA PHE A 86 1.39 -5.27 -4.98
C PHE A 86 1.22 -5.71 -3.53
N THR A 87 0.13 -5.23 -2.89
CA THR A 87 -0.05 -5.28 -1.45
C THR A 87 -1.33 -6.04 -1.07
N PRO A 88 -1.22 -7.28 -0.60
CA PRO A 88 -2.35 -8.00 -0.02
C PRO A 88 -2.70 -7.50 1.37
N CYS A 89 -3.95 -7.71 1.78
CA CYS A 89 -4.46 -7.39 3.11
C CYS A 89 -5.02 -8.65 3.80
N PRO A 90 -4.16 -9.60 4.21
CA PRO A 90 -4.62 -10.78 4.93
C PRO A 90 -4.91 -10.48 6.39
N LEU A 91 -5.98 -11.07 6.92
CA LEU A 91 -6.40 -10.95 8.32
C LEU A 91 -6.22 -12.27 9.05
N ALA A 92 -5.36 -12.29 10.06
CA ALA A 92 -5.17 -13.46 10.92
C ALA A 92 -6.47 -13.82 11.62
N GLY A 93 -6.93 -15.06 11.42
CA GLY A 93 -8.21 -15.55 11.94
C GLY A 93 -9.42 -15.32 11.03
N GLY A 94 -9.26 -14.52 9.97
CA GLY A 94 -10.30 -14.29 8.97
C GLY A 94 -9.91 -14.86 7.60
N THR A 95 -9.05 -14.14 6.89
CA THR A 95 -8.59 -14.49 5.53
C THR A 95 -7.17 -15.05 5.50
N ALA A 96 -6.57 -15.30 6.67
CA ALA A 96 -5.23 -15.87 6.79
C ALA A 96 -5.12 -16.77 8.04
N PRO A 97 -4.07 -17.61 8.13
CA PRO A 97 -3.77 -18.37 9.34
C PRO A 97 -3.60 -17.45 10.56
N VAL A 98 -4.00 -17.95 11.75
CA VAL A 98 -3.93 -17.20 13.01
C VAL A 98 -2.48 -16.92 13.46
N THR A 99 -1.52 -17.73 13.04
CA THR A 99 -0.12 -17.60 13.48
C THR A 99 0.60 -16.50 12.68
N ALA A 100 1.45 -15.72 13.35
CA ALA A 100 2.26 -14.69 12.71
C ALA A 100 3.08 -15.23 11.52
N ALA A 101 3.73 -16.37 11.66
CA ALA A 101 4.46 -17.00 10.57
C ALA A 101 3.54 -17.37 9.39
N GLY A 102 2.35 -17.90 9.68
CA GLY A 102 1.39 -18.30 8.65
C GLY A 102 0.89 -17.13 7.82
N ILE A 103 0.54 -16.02 8.46
CA ILE A 103 0.08 -14.82 7.74
C ILE A 103 1.22 -14.17 6.93
N ILE A 104 2.45 -14.13 7.45
CA ILE A 104 3.61 -13.62 6.72
C ILE A 104 3.88 -14.46 5.47
N ILE A 105 3.82 -15.79 5.57
CA ILE A 105 4.01 -16.69 4.43
C ILE A 105 2.93 -16.45 3.38
N GLN A 106 1.66 -16.37 3.78
CA GLN A 106 0.56 -16.14 2.85
C GLN A 106 0.68 -14.78 2.16
N SER A 107 0.88 -13.70 2.93
CA SER A 107 1.06 -12.35 2.39
C SER A 107 2.21 -12.28 1.39
N THR A 108 3.32 -12.94 1.72
CA THR A 108 4.48 -13.02 0.82
C THR A 108 4.14 -13.75 -0.47
N ALA A 109 3.45 -14.87 -0.39
CA ALA A 109 3.03 -15.62 -1.59
C ALA A 109 2.09 -14.81 -2.48
N GLU A 110 1.14 -14.10 -1.89
CA GLU A 110 0.22 -13.21 -2.61
C GLU A 110 0.96 -12.04 -3.28
N SER A 111 1.87 -11.38 -2.56
CA SER A 111 2.66 -10.28 -3.12
C SER A 111 3.63 -10.77 -4.21
N TRP A 112 4.27 -11.90 -4.00
CA TRP A 112 5.21 -12.48 -4.99
C TRP A 112 4.51 -12.98 -6.26
N MET A 113 3.24 -13.30 -6.22
CA MET A 113 2.49 -13.55 -7.44
C MET A 113 2.53 -12.32 -8.35
N GLY A 114 2.31 -11.12 -7.79
CA GLY A 114 2.45 -9.86 -8.52
C GLY A 114 3.86 -9.62 -9.03
N LEU A 115 4.89 -9.95 -8.24
CA LEU A 115 6.29 -9.88 -8.65
C LEU A 115 6.57 -10.78 -9.85
N VAL A 116 6.21 -12.04 -9.77
CA VAL A 116 6.45 -13.01 -10.86
C VAL A 116 5.73 -12.57 -12.14
N LEU A 117 4.47 -12.17 -12.02
CA LEU A 117 3.70 -11.71 -13.17
C LEU A 117 4.32 -10.47 -13.81
N SER A 118 4.64 -9.45 -13.01
CA SER A 118 5.23 -8.20 -13.49
C SER A 118 6.57 -8.43 -14.19
N GLN A 119 7.47 -9.22 -13.59
CA GLN A 119 8.78 -9.52 -14.15
C GLN A 119 8.73 -10.45 -15.37
N THR A 120 7.68 -11.28 -15.49
CA THR A 120 7.46 -12.11 -16.69
C THR A 120 7.04 -11.27 -17.90
N ILE A 121 6.20 -10.22 -17.66
CA ILE A 121 5.74 -9.33 -18.72
C ILE A 121 6.85 -8.33 -19.10
N GLN A 122 7.48 -7.71 -18.10
CA GLN A 122 8.53 -6.70 -18.30
C GLN A 122 9.65 -6.90 -17.27
N PRO A 123 10.71 -7.64 -17.63
CA PRO A 123 11.87 -7.79 -16.75
C PRO A 123 12.49 -6.44 -16.35
N GLY A 124 12.77 -6.28 -15.06
CA GLY A 124 13.39 -5.08 -14.51
C GLY A 124 12.42 -3.95 -14.16
N ILE A 125 11.11 -4.15 -14.25
CA ILE A 125 10.14 -3.16 -13.76
C ILE A 125 10.30 -2.98 -12.24
N PRO A 126 10.37 -1.75 -11.71
CA PRO A 126 10.45 -1.51 -10.27
C PRO A 126 9.20 -2.04 -9.56
N PHE A 127 9.42 -2.84 -8.52
CA PHE A 127 8.37 -3.50 -7.77
C PHE A 127 8.59 -3.32 -6.28
N PHE A 128 7.52 -2.99 -5.56
CA PHE A 128 7.48 -2.99 -4.10
C PHE A 128 6.64 -4.16 -3.61
N MET A 129 7.22 -4.96 -2.74
CA MET A 129 6.47 -5.91 -1.95
C MET A 129 5.60 -5.13 -0.95
N GLY A 130 4.36 -5.53 -0.75
CA GLY A 130 3.47 -4.87 0.20
C GLY A 130 2.75 -5.87 1.09
N GLY A 131 2.01 -5.34 2.04
CA GLY A 131 1.10 -6.11 2.89
C GLY A 131 0.56 -5.27 4.03
N VAL A 132 -0.72 -5.46 4.32
CA VAL A 132 -1.36 -5.03 5.57
C VAL A 132 -1.64 -6.28 6.38
N LEU A 133 -0.67 -6.66 7.22
CA LEU A 133 -0.75 -7.89 8.01
C LEU A 133 -1.29 -7.57 9.40
N SER A 134 -2.55 -7.87 9.66
CA SER A 134 -3.12 -7.64 10.98
C SER A 134 -4.00 -8.80 11.47
N VAL A 135 -4.53 -8.64 12.65
CA VAL A 135 -5.48 -9.57 13.25
C VAL A 135 -6.91 -9.09 13.05
N MET A 136 -7.82 -10.02 12.97
CA MET A 136 -9.24 -9.72 12.99
C MET A 136 -9.72 -9.67 14.45
N ASP A 137 -10.37 -8.59 14.86
CA ASP A 137 -11.14 -8.59 16.10
C ASP A 137 -12.34 -9.52 15.93
N MET A 138 -12.37 -10.56 16.75
CA MET A 138 -13.38 -11.62 16.66
C MET A 138 -14.75 -11.19 17.17
N SER A 139 -14.85 -10.04 17.83
CA SER A 139 -16.13 -9.52 18.37
C SER A 139 -16.95 -8.80 17.31
N ASP A 140 -16.30 -8.09 16.43
CA ASP A 140 -16.94 -7.26 15.38
C ASP A 140 -16.49 -7.61 13.95
N MET A 141 -15.53 -8.51 13.79
CA MET A 141 -15.03 -9.00 12.51
C MET A 141 -14.28 -7.94 11.69
N ILE A 142 -13.71 -6.94 12.36
CA ILE A 142 -13.00 -5.83 11.73
C ILE A 142 -11.49 -6.03 11.86
N LEU A 143 -10.74 -5.50 10.91
CA LEU A 143 -9.29 -5.35 10.96
C LEU A 143 -8.89 -4.48 12.15
N SER A 144 -7.91 -4.91 12.95
CA SER A 144 -7.33 -4.07 14.00
C SER A 144 -6.01 -3.46 13.55
N TYR A 145 -5.99 -2.16 13.32
CA TYR A 145 -4.77 -1.41 13.02
C TYR A 145 -3.96 -1.07 14.27
N GLY A 146 -4.61 -0.91 15.43
CA GLY A 146 -3.98 -0.62 16.71
C GLY A 146 -3.35 -1.84 17.38
N ALA A 147 -3.58 -3.04 16.85
CA ALA A 147 -3.04 -4.26 17.42
C ALA A 147 -1.51 -4.31 17.34
N PRO A 148 -0.79 -4.60 18.45
CA PRO A 148 0.67 -4.73 18.43
C PRO A 148 1.15 -5.87 17.52
N GLU A 149 0.31 -6.84 17.23
CA GLU A 149 0.56 -7.92 16.28
C GLU A 149 0.81 -7.40 14.87
N LEU A 150 0.15 -6.31 14.45
CA LEU A 150 0.41 -5.67 13.16
C LEU A 150 1.87 -5.27 13.06
N SER A 151 2.36 -4.50 14.01
CA SER A 151 3.76 -4.04 14.03
C SER A 151 4.75 -5.20 14.03
N LEU A 152 4.47 -6.27 14.79
CA LEU A 152 5.31 -7.46 14.84
C LEU A 152 5.33 -8.22 13.50
N MET A 153 4.18 -8.40 12.89
CA MET A 153 4.07 -9.11 11.61
C MET A 153 4.67 -8.30 10.46
N MET A 154 4.50 -6.98 10.48
CA MET A 154 5.14 -6.09 9.52
C MET A 154 6.66 -6.09 9.67
N ALA A 155 7.20 -6.14 10.89
CA ALA A 155 8.63 -6.30 11.12
C ALA A 155 9.18 -7.59 10.50
N GLY A 156 8.49 -8.71 10.70
CA GLY A 156 8.87 -9.99 10.09
C GLY A 156 8.78 -9.97 8.55
N SER A 157 7.77 -9.29 8.00
CA SER A 157 7.65 -9.08 6.56
C SER A 157 8.79 -8.22 6.00
N THR A 158 9.21 -7.20 6.76
CA THR A 158 10.35 -6.34 6.39
C THR A 158 11.66 -7.14 6.33
N GLU A 159 11.94 -7.97 7.34
CA GLU A 159 13.13 -8.84 7.32
C GLU A 159 13.12 -9.77 6.11
N LEU A 160 11.97 -10.33 5.77
CA LEU A 160 11.84 -11.21 4.60
C LEU A 160 12.04 -10.46 3.29
N ALA A 161 11.49 -9.25 3.15
CA ALA A 161 11.69 -8.40 2.00
C ALA A 161 13.17 -8.02 1.81
N HIS A 162 13.86 -7.64 2.88
CA HIS A 162 15.29 -7.37 2.88
C HIS A 162 16.12 -8.61 2.50
N TYR A 163 15.76 -9.79 3.03
CA TYR A 163 16.41 -11.04 2.65
C TYR A 163 16.25 -11.34 1.16
N ALA A 164 15.10 -11.03 0.59
CA ALA A 164 14.82 -11.19 -0.83
C ALA A 164 15.42 -10.06 -1.70
N GLY A 165 15.89 -8.97 -1.11
CA GLY A 165 16.39 -7.79 -1.82
C GLY A 165 15.30 -7.00 -2.54
N ILE A 166 14.08 -7.02 -2.00
CA ILE A 166 12.90 -6.35 -2.57
C ILE A 166 12.48 -5.23 -1.61
N PRO A 167 12.27 -3.98 -2.09
CA PRO A 167 11.77 -2.90 -1.24
C PRO A 167 10.34 -3.19 -0.75
N LEU A 168 10.05 -2.76 0.49
CA LEU A 168 8.78 -2.99 1.15
C LEU A 168 7.96 -1.71 1.34
N TRP A 169 6.69 -1.81 0.96
CA TRP A 169 5.60 -0.90 1.31
C TRP A 169 4.95 -1.38 2.61
N GLN A 170 5.23 -0.67 3.70
CA GLN A 170 4.90 -1.06 5.06
C GLN A 170 3.76 -0.21 5.63
N THR A 171 2.91 -0.82 6.46
CA THR A 171 1.81 -0.15 7.16
C THR A 171 2.27 0.47 8.47
N GLY A 172 1.84 1.69 8.74
CA GLY A 172 2.07 2.37 10.02
C GLY A 172 1.38 3.72 10.10
N GLY A 173 1.32 4.31 11.29
CA GLY A 173 0.68 5.60 11.51
C GLY A 173 -0.85 5.56 11.58
N CYS A 174 -1.42 4.41 11.78
CA CYS A 174 -2.84 4.14 11.82
C CYS A 174 -3.32 3.75 13.22
N THR A 175 -4.64 3.85 13.45
CA THR A 175 -5.26 3.58 14.76
C THR A 175 -6.67 3.00 14.62
N ASP A 176 -7.10 2.25 15.63
CA ASP A 176 -8.49 1.79 15.78
C ASP A 176 -9.38 2.84 16.47
N SER A 177 -8.79 3.91 17.04
CA SER A 177 -9.57 4.98 17.63
C SER A 177 -10.42 5.70 16.58
N LYS A 178 -11.62 6.08 16.95
CA LYS A 178 -12.59 6.82 16.10
C LYS A 178 -12.39 8.33 16.13
N VAL A 179 -11.56 8.80 17.05
CA VAL A 179 -11.31 10.22 17.29
C VAL A 179 -9.82 10.44 17.57
N LEU A 180 -9.38 11.69 17.44
CA LEU A 180 -8.02 12.07 17.83
C LEU A 180 -7.92 12.19 19.35
N ASP A 181 -7.59 11.09 20.00
CA ASP A 181 -7.39 10.97 21.44
C ASP A 181 -6.01 10.37 21.76
N GLU A 182 -5.80 10.03 23.01
CA GLU A 182 -4.57 9.43 23.49
C GLU A 182 -4.31 8.05 22.86
N GLN A 183 -5.36 7.31 22.53
CA GLN A 183 -5.25 6.03 21.84
C GLN A 183 -4.73 6.25 20.41
N ALA A 184 -5.33 7.19 19.67
CA ALA A 184 -4.88 7.51 18.32
C ALA A 184 -3.42 7.95 18.28
N ALA A 185 -3.01 8.80 19.23
CA ALA A 185 -1.63 9.25 19.33
C ALA A 185 -0.66 8.10 19.65
N LEU A 186 -1.04 7.22 20.57
CA LEU A 186 -0.20 6.09 20.98
C LEU A 186 -0.03 5.06 19.86
N GLU A 187 -1.13 4.56 19.31
CA GLU A 187 -1.13 3.51 18.28
C GLU A 187 -0.44 3.98 17.01
N GLY A 188 -0.79 5.18 16.54
CA GLY A 188 -0.17 5.77 15.35
C GLY A 188 1.32 6.01 15.53
N SER A 189 1.73 6.60 16.65
CA SER A 189 3.15 6.84 16.93
C SER A 189 3.96 5.55 17.03
N LEU A 190 3.42 4.53 17.71
CA LEU A 190 4.10 3.25 17.85
C LEU A 190 4.26 2.54 16.51
N SER A 191 3.22 2.47 15.70
CA SER A 191 3.29 1.80 14.39
C SER A 191 4.22 2.53 13.42
N CYS A 192 4.24 3.87 13.39
CA CYS A 192 5.24 4.64 12.65
C CYS A 192 6.66 4.37 13.16
N PHE A 193 6.86 4.37 14.47
CA PHE A 193 8.17 4.12 15.08
C PHE A 193 8.69 2.73 14.73
N PHE A 194 7.83 1.69 14.79
CA PHE A 194 8.20 0.33 14.39
C PHE A 194 8.51 0.25 12.89
N SER A 195 7.74 0.92 12.03
CA SER A 195 8.03 0.99 10.60
C SER A 195 9.42 1.57 10.33
N ALA A 196 9.75 2.69 10.95
CA ALA A 196 11.06 3.31 10.83
C ALA A 196 12.18 2.44 11.41
N LEU A 197 11.97 1.82 12.59
CA LEU A 197 12.95 1.01 13.27
C LEU A 197 13.31 -0.28 12.50
N THR A 198 12.33 -0.88 11.87
CA THR A 198 12.51 -2.11 11.07
C THR A 198 13.05 -1.85 9.68
N GLY A 199 13.06 -0.59 9.23
CA GLY A 199 13.63 -0.19 7.95
C GLY A 199 12.69 -0.42 6.76
N GLY A 200 11.38 -0.25 6.94
CA GLY A 200 10.45 -0.20 5.81
C GLY A 200 10.82 0.92 4.84
N ASP A 201 10.80 0.64 3.54
CA ASP A 201 11.24 1.61 2.52
C ASP A 201 10.22 2.72 2.29
N LEU A 202 8.94 2.38 2.36
CA LEU A 202 7.81 3.30 2.31
C LEU A 202 6.80 2.92 3.40
N CYS A 203 6.20 3.92 4.05
CA CYS A 203 5.16 3.72 5.06
C CYS A 203 3.86 4.35 4.58
N HIS A 204 2.78 3.60 4.69
CA HIS A 204 1.44 4.04 4.28
C HIS A 204 0.43 3.93 5.43
N ASP A 205 -0.80 4.33 5.16
CA ASP A 205 -1.94 4.38 6.08
C ASP A 205 -1.77 5.42 7.21
N VAL A 206 -0.75 6.28 7.12
CA VAL A 206 -0.54 7.36 8.08
C VAL A 206 -1.76 8.27 8.13
N GLY A 207 -2.38 8.36 9.31
CA GLY A 207 -3.59 9.13 9.52
C GLY A 207 -4.89 8.35 9.41
N TYR A 208 -4.85 7.05 9.14
CA TYR A 208 -6.06 6.22 9.17
C TYR A 208 -6.54 6.04 10.61
N THR A 209 -7.85 6.26 10.80
CA THR A 209 -8.59 6.10 12.06
C THR A 209 -9.71 5.09 11.87
N GLU A 210 -10.32 4.64 12.95
CA GLU A 210 -11.46 3.72 12.91
C GLU A 210 -11.18 2.46 12.08
N SER A 211 -10.03 1.83 12.33
CA SER A 211 -9.62 0.61 11.62
C SER A 211 -9.58 0.77 10.08
N GLY A 212 -9.18 1.96 9.61
CA GLY A 212 -9.12 2.29 8.19
C GLY A 212 -10.44 2.72 7.55
N MET A 213 -11.51 2.81 8.31
CA MET A 213 -12.81 3.26 7.80
C MET A 213 -12.85 4.76 7.55
N THR A 214 -12.02 5.53 8.25
CA THR A 214 -11.89 6.98 8.11
C THR A 214 -10.43 7.39 8.08
N GLY A 215 -10.15 8.60 7.62
CA GLY A 215 -8.82 9.21 7.63
C GLY A 215 -8.85 10.55 8.35
N SER A 216 -7.79 10.87 9.06
CA SER A 216 -7.65 12.13 9.79
C SER A 216 -6.43 12.91 9.29
N ILE A 217 -6.70 14.05 8.63
CA ILE A 217 -5.65 14.99 8.21
C ILE A 217 -4.88 15.52 9.44
N LEU A 218 -5.56 15.71 10.59
CA LEU A 218 -4.92 16.16 11.82
C LEU A 218 -3.95 15.11 12.37
N GLN A 219 -4.31 13.84 12.32
CA GLN A 219 -3.41 12.76 12.74
C GLN A 219 -2.20 12.67 11.82
N THR A 220 -2.39 12.75 10.52
CA THR A 220 -1.30 12.80 9.54
C THR A 220 -0.36 13.96 9.85
N ALA A 221 -0.89 15.16 10.07
CA ALA A 221 -0.09 16.35 10.40
C ALA A 221 0.62 16.28 11.78
N MET A 222 0.16 15.44 12.69
CA MET A 222 0.82 15.21 13.98
C MET A 222 2.01 14.23 13.88
N MET A 223 2.06 13.44 12.82
CA MET A 223 3.08 12.41 12.59
C MET A 223 4.18 12.84 11.62
N ASP A 224 3.94 13.90 10.84
CA ASP A 224 4.92 14.55 9.98
C ASP A 224 5.95 15.38 10.81
#